data_b37f5e146e8a3ead17cccd9e131de7f0
#
_entry.id   b37f5e146e8a3ead17cccd9e131de7f0
#
_cell.length_a   1.000
_cell.length_b   1.000
_cell.length_c   1.000
_cell.angle_alpha   90.00
_cell.angle_beta   90.00
_cell.angle_gamma   90.00
#
_symmetry.space_group_name_H-M   'P 1'
#
loop_
_entity.id
_entity.type
_entity.pdbx_description
1 polymer ?
#
loop_
_entity_poly.entity_id
_entity_poly.type
_entity_poly.pdbx_seq_one_letter_code
_entity_poly.pdbx_strand_id
1 'polypeptide(L)'
;MDQKVENIPYDVEAIRRDFPILSREVYGKPLVYLDNGASAQKPQAVLDAIQHAYAQEYANVHRGLHFLSNASTDAFENARKIVQRFLNAPSTDNIVFTSNTTAAINTVAYGYGMPNIGEGDEIVLSIMEHHSNIVPWHFIRERQGAKLVWVPVDDLGIFHIEEFERRLSDRTKLVAITHMSNALGTVTPIKEIVRIAHARGIPVLVDGSQSAVHMPIDVQDLDCDFFVFTGHKVYGPSGIGVLYGKKDMLERMRPFMGGGEMIEEVTQDIVTYNDPPHRFEAGTPPIVQAIGLGAALEYMEKIGRERIAAHEADLRDYAHQRLRAINSLRIFGDAPDKGAIISFELQGIHAHDVSMVIDRQGVAVRAGTHCAQPLLKRFGVTSTCRASFGMYNTRAEVDALADALEKARKFFG
;
A
#
# COMPACT_ATOMS: atom_id res chain seq x y z
N MET A 1 26.24 21.95 -3.56
CA MET A 1 26.06 22.23 -5.01
C MET A 1 24.56 22.07 -5.29
N ASP A 2 23.84 23.20 -5.28
CA ASP A 2 22.43 23.25 -5.63
C ASP A 2 22.27 22.90 -7.12
N GLN A 3 21.92 21.65 -7.40
CA GLN A 3 21.37 21.35 -8.71
C GLN A 3 20.00 22.03 -8.78
N LYS A 4 19.93 23.09 -9.61
CA LYS A 4 18.65 23.63 -10.07
C LYS A 4 17.87 22.46 -10.64
N VAL A 5 16.81 22.03 -9.93
CA VAL A 5 15.79 21.16 -10.50
C VAL A 5 15.23 21.92 -11.70
N GLU A 6 15.60 21.51 -12.90
CA GLU A 6 14.98 22.03 -14.12
C GLU A 6 13.48 21.85 -13.96
N ASN A 7 12.76 22.95 -14.12
CA ASN A 7 11.30 23.01 -13.99
C ASN A 7 10.66 22.36 -15.24
N ILE A 8 10.90 21.06 -15.41
CA ILE A 8 10.31 20.29 -16.51
C ILE A 8 8.82 20.11 -16.16
N PRO A 9 7.88 20.61 -16.99
CA PRO A 9 6.45 20.43 -16.73
C PRO A 9 6.08 18.96 -16.58
N TYR A 10 5.10 18.66 -15.70
CA TYR A 10 4.55 17.32 -15.60
C TYR A 10 3.70 17.01 -16.84
N ASP A 11 4.27 16.26 -17.78
CA ASP A 11 3.57 15.88 -19.03
C ASP A 11 2.75 14.61 -18.79
N VAL A 12 1.53 14.78 -18.27
CA VAL A 12 0.61 13.67 -17.99
C VAL A 12 0.25 12.92 -19.27
N GLU A 13 0.16 13.59 -20.43
CA GLU A 13 -0.18 12.93 -21.69
C GLU A 13 0.96 12.04 -22.20
N ALA A 14 2.22 12.43 -21.97
CA ALA A 14 3.36 11.56 -22.25
C ALA A 14 3.33 10.33 -21.34
N ILE A 15 3.10 10.51 -20.04
CA ILE A 15 2.99 9.43 -19.07
C ILE A 15 1.85 8.47 -19.44
N ARG A 16 0.67 8.98 -19.80
CA ARG A 16 -0.48 8.15 -20.20
C ARG A 16 -0.19 7.22 -21.37
N ARG A 17 0.61 7.66 -22.36
CA ARG A 17 1.01 6.83 -23.50
C ARG A 17 1.82 5.60 -23.10
N ASP A 18 2.51 5.65 -21.97
CA ASP A 18 3.25 4.51 -21.44
C ASP A 18 2.35 3.43 -20.82
N PHE A 19 1.04 3.70 -20.65
CA PHE A 19 0.06 2.77 -20.06
C PHE A 19 -0.93 2.26 -21.13
N PRO A 20 -0.65 1.13 -21.80
CA PRO A 20 -1.43 0.67 -22.97
C PRO A 20 -2.93 0.52 -22.71
N ILE A 21 -3.29 0.08 -21.50
CA ILE A 21 -4.69 -0.16 -21.14
C ILE A 21 -5.54 1.13 -21.13
N LEU A 22 -4.94 2.31 -20.94
CA LEU A 22 -5.65 3.58 -20.89
C LEU A 22 -6.17 4.04 -22.27
N SER A 23 -5.71 3.41 -23.34
CA SER A 23 -6.22 3.63 -24.70
C SER A 23 -7.50 2.85 -25.01
N ARG A 24 -7.97 2.00 -24.09
CA ARG A 24 -9.17 1.19 -24.31
C ARG A 24 -10.45 2.01 -24.28
N GLU A 25 -11.41 1.56 -25.05
CA GLU A 25 -12.80 1.96 -24.90
C GLU A 25 -13.58 0.91 -24.09
N VAL A 26 -14.50 1.40 -23.25
CA VAL A 26 -15.41 0.61 -22.44
C VAL A 26 -16.84 1.10 -22.74
N TYR A 27 -17.71 0.21 -23.23
CA TYR A 27 -19.06 0.55 -23.68
C TYR A 27 -19.09 1.67 -24.77
N GLY A 28 -18.10 1.70 -25.67
CA GLY A 28 -17.95 2.73 -26.69
C GLY A 28 -17.55 4.11 -26.18
N LYS A 29 -16.94 4.19 -25.01
CA LYS A 29 -16.44 5.42 -24.39
C LYS A 29 -14.99 5.24 -23.96
N PRO A 30 -14.17 6.30 -23.93
CA PRO A 30 -12.83 6.24 -23.35
C PRO A 30 -12.87 5.72 -21.92
N LEU A 31 -11.91 4.86 -21.56
CA LEU A 31 -11.75 4.38 -20.20
C LEU A 31 -11.28 5.52 -19.27
N VAL A 32 -12.03 5.79 -18.23
CA VAL A 32 -11.68 6.66 -17.10
C VAL A 32 -11.45 5.77 -15.88
N TYR A 33 -10.17 5.47 -15.57
CA TYR A 33 -9.81 4.54 -14.52
C TYR A 33 -9.45 5.28 -13.21
N LEU A 34 -10.34 5.24 -12.24
CA LEU A 34 -10.23 5.91 -10.94
C LEU A 34 -10.29 4.93 -9.76
N ASP A 35 -9.84 3.68 -9.95
CA ASP A 35 -9.77 2.67 -8.90
C ASP A 35 -8.31 2.31 -8.52
N ASN A 36 -7.39 3.29 -8.60
CA ASN A 36 -5.96 3.10 -8.35
C ASN A 36 -5.65 2.66 -6.90
N GLY A 37 -6.43 3.11 -5.93
CA GLY A 37 -6.29 2.71 -4.53
C GLY A 37 -6.57 1.22 -4.28
N ALA A 38 -7.21 0.52 -5.23
CA ALA A 38 -7.34 -0.93 -5.22
C ALA A 38 -6.20 -1.61 -5.98
N SER A 39 -5.89 -1.16 -7.20
CA SER A 39 -4.76 -1.64 -8.02
C SER A 39 -4.48 -0.64 -9.13
N ALA A 40 -3.24 -0.19 -9.27
CA ALA A 40 -2.83 0.70 -10.35
C ALA A 40 -2.61 -0.05 -11.67
N GLN A 41 -2.70 0.64 -12.81
CA GLN A 41 -2.36 0.09 -14.12
C GLN A 41 -0.83 -0.02 -14.31
N LYS A 42 -0.39 -0.77 -15.29
CA LYS A 42 1.03 -1.10 -15.50
C LYS A 42 1.58 -0.34 -16.69
N PRO A 43 2.72 0.35 -16.56
CA PRO A 43 3.38 0.95 -17.71
C PRO A 43 4.03 -0.13 -18.58
N GLN A 44 4.25 0.18 -19.85
CA GLN A 44 4.86 -0.72 -20.83
C GLN A 44 6.22 -1.25 -20.32
N ALA A 45 7.02 -0.42 -19.67
CA ALA A 45 8.31 -0.83 -19.10
C ALA A 45 8.21 -2.02 -18.13
N VAL A 46 7.13 -2.09 -17.34
CA VAL A 46 6.88 -3.23 -16.42
C VAL A 46 6.46 -4.47 -17.21
N LEU A 47 5.62 -4.31 -18.23
CA LEU A 47 5.18 -5.41 -19.08
C LEU A 47 6.36 -6.01 -19.84
N ASP A 48 7.24 -5.17 -20.38
CA ASP A 48 8.44 -5.57 -21.11
C ASP A 48 9.43 -6.29 -20.17
N ALA A 49 9.65 -5.80 -18.95
CA ALA A 49 10.54 -6.43 -17.97
C ALA A 49 10.05 -7.85 -17.59
N ILE A 50 8.74 -8.01 -17.38
CA ILE A 50 8.13 -9.31 -17.07
C ILE A 50 8.25 -10.25 -18.27
N GLN A 51 7.95 -9.77 -19.48
CA GLN A 51 8.08 -10.56 -20.69
C GLN A 51 9.53 -10.99 -20.95
N HIS A 52 10.48 -10.07 -20.81
CA HIS A 52 11.90 -10.35 -20.97
C HIS A 52 12.38 -11.42 -19.98
N ALA A 53 12.05 -11.26 -18.70
CA ALA A 53 12.44 -12.21 -17.67
C ALA A 53 11.96 -13.64 -17.99
N TYR A 54 10.69 -13.82 -18.36
CA TYR A 54 10.19 -15.15 -18.73
C TYR A 54 10.76 -15.70 -20.05
N ALA A 55 10.94 -14.83 -21.07
CA ALA A 55 11.28 -15.29 -22.40
C ALA A 55 12.78 -15.51 -22.60
N GLN A 56 13.66 -14.86 -21.82
CA GLN A 56 15.09 -14.80 -22.09
C GLN A 56 15.98 -15.28 -20.92
N GLU A 57 15.56 -15.12 -19.67
CA GLU A 57 16.47 -15.27 -18.51
C GLU A 57 15.88 -16.11 -17.37
N TYR A 58 14.74 -16.78 -17.57
CA TYR A 58 14.04 -17.46 -16.47
C TYR A 58 14.73 -18.75 -16.05
N ALA A 59 15.08 -18.81 -14.77
CA ALA A 59 15.46 -20.04 -14.04
C ALA A 59 15.22 -19.83 -12.54
N ASN A 60 15.32 -20.93 -11.75
CA ASN A 60 15.33 -20.78 -10.29
C ASN A 60 16.60 -20.05 -9.83
N VAL A 61 16.47 -19.29 -8.74
CA VAL A 61 17.52 -18.39 -8.22
C VAL A 61 18.38 -19.06 -7.14
N HIS A 62 19.54 -18.48 -6.84
CA HIS A 62 20.49 -18.74 -5.76
C HIS A 62 21.27 -20.07 -5.85
N ARG A 63 20.65 -21.20 -6.24
CA ARG A 63 21.27 -22.53 -6.15
C ARG A 63 21.76 -23.13 -7.46
N GLY A 64 21.37 -22.55 -8.58
CA GLY A 64 21.80 -23.05 -9.90
C GLY A 64 23.21 -22.57 -10.25
N LEU A 65 23.98 -23.46 -10.90
CA LEU A 65 25.34 -23.14 -11.32
C LEU A 65 25.44 -22.86 -12.84
N HIS A 66 24.32 -22.63 -13.51
CA HIS A 66 24.27 -22.38 -14.94
C HIS A 66 23.88 -20.92 -15.24
N PHE A 67 24.16 -20.48 -16.47
CA PHE A 67 24.00 -19.10 -16.92
C PHE A 67 22.61 -18.50 -16.57
N LEU A 68 21.53 -19.21 -16.90
CA LEU A 68 20.16 -18.67 -16.64
C LEU A 68 19.87 -18.49 -15.15
N SER A 69 20.37 -19.40 -14.29
CA SER A 69 20.18 -19.26 -12.84
C SER A 69 20.94 -18.04 -12.29
N ASN A 70 22.15 -17.80 -12.80
CA ASN A 70 22.93 -16.63 -12.39
C ASN A 70 22.23 -15.34 -12.89
N ALA A 71 21.80 -15.29 -14.14
CA ALA A 71 21.08 -14.13 -14.69
C ALA A 71 19.79 -13.84 -13.91
N SER A 72 18.97 -14.85 -13.64
CA SER A 72 17.76 -14.71 -12.81
C SER A 72 18.08 -14.24 -11.39
N THR A 73 19.15 -14.75 -10.78
CA THR A 73 19.58 -14.36 -9.42
C THR A 73 20.01 -12.89 -9.42
N ASP A 74 20.82 -12.48 -10.37
CA ASP A 74 21.29 -11.10 -10.48
C ASP A 74 20.12 -10.13 -10.67
N ALA A 75 19.16 -10.48 -11.54
CA ALA A 75 17.97 -9.67 -11.78
C ALA A 75 17.05 -9.58 -10.54
N PHE A 76 16.86 -10.69 -9.83
CA PHE A 76 16.05 -10.76 -8.60
C PHE A 76 16.68 -9.94 -7.47
N GLU A 77 17.98 -10.10 -7.23
CA GLU A 77 18.69 -9.35 -6.19
C GLU A 77 18.88 -7.87 -6.57
N ASN A 78 18.95 -7.53 -7.87
CA ASN A 78 18.89 -6.14 -8.33
C ASN A 78 17.52 -5.50 -8.00
N ALA A 79 16.43 -6.24 -8.15
CA ALA A 79 15.11 -5.75 -7.73
C ALA A 79 15.09 -5.45 -6.21
N ARG A 80 15.75 -6.27 -5.36
CA ARG A 80 15.89 -6.01 -3.92
C ARG A 80 16.68 -4.72 -3.65
N LYS A 81 17.76 -4.47 -4.40
CA LYS A 81 18.54 -3.22 -4.32
C LYS A 81 17.70 -2.00 -4.72
N ILE A 82 16.85 -2.13 -5.73
CA ILE A 82 15.93 -1.06 -6.15
C ILE A 82 14.93 -0.75 -5.03
N VAL A 83 14.33 -1.77 -4.43
CA VAL A 83 13.43 -1.61 -3.27
C VAL A 83 14.14 -0.95 -2.09
N GLN A 84 15.37 -1.38 -1.79
CA GLN A 84 16.20 -0.80 -0.73
C GLN A 84 16.40 0.71 -0.94
N ARG A 85 16.77 1.14 -2.18
CA ARG A 85 16.91 2.57 -2.51
C ARG A 85 15.57 3.31 -2.43
N PHE A 86 14.50 2.71 -2.97
CA PHE A 86 13.16 3.30 -2.99
C PHE A 86 12.64 3.64 -1.59
N LEU A 87 12.96 2.83 -0.60
CA LEU A 87 12.61 3.05 0.81
C LEU A 87 13.68 3.82 1.59
N ASN A 88 14.84 4.07 1.01
CA ASN A 88 16.05 4.51 1.72
C ASN A 88 16.41 3.58 2.90
N ALA A 89 16.27 2.25 2.71
CA ALA A 89 16.63 1.29 3.73
C ALA A 89 18.17 1.17 3.87
N PRO A 90 18.72 0.90 5.08
CA PRO A 90 20.18 0.83 5.30
C PRO A 90 20.86 -0.28 4.51
N SER A 91 20.23 -1.43 4.34
CA SER A 91 20.77 -2.61 3.66
C SER A 91 19.68 -3.36 2.90
N THR A 92 20.07 -4.16 1.91
CA THR A 92 19.21 -5.15 1.27
C THR A 92 18.71 -6.22 2.25
N ASP A 93 19.46 -6.49 3.33
CA ASP A 93 19.08 -7.45 4.37
C ASP A 93 17.83 -7.01 5.17
N ASN A 94 17.48 -5.72 5.08
CA ASN A 94 16.25 -5.18 5.66
C ASN A 94 15.01 -5.42 4.78
N ILE A 95 15.17 -5.95 3.55
CA ILE A 95 14.10 -6.09 2.56
C ILE A 95 13.73 -7.56 2.38
N VAL A 96 12.51 -7.91 2.75
CA VAL A 96 11.94 -9.27 2.59
C VAL A 96 10.87 -9.22 1.52
N PHE A 97 10.95 -10.08 0.51
CA PHE A 97 9.90 -10.26 -0.47
C PHE A 97 8.81 -11.20 0.05
N THR A 98 7.58 -10.79 -0.14
CA THR A 98 6.37 -11.55 0.22
C THR A 98 5.42 -11.58 -0.97
N SER A 99 4.33 -12.34 -0.90
CA SER A 99 3.34 -12.36 -1.98
C SER A 99 2.47 -11.08 -2.05
N ASN A 100 2.36 -10.32 -0.97
CA ASN A 100 1.61 -9.06 -0.86
C ASN A 100 1.75 -8.47 0.55
N THR A 101 1.22 -7.26 0.78
CA THR A 101 1.20 -6.62 2.11
C THR A 101 0.53 -7.49 3.19
N THR A 102 -0.53 -8.21 2.86
CA THR A 102 -1.20 -9.10 3.83
C THR A 102 -0.26 -10.17 4.33
N ALA A 103 0.52 -10.80 3.44
CA ALA A 103 1.55 -11.77 3.82
C ALA A 103 2.66 -11.11 4.65
N ALA A 104 3.09 -9.90 4.29
CA ALA A 104 4.10 -9.14 5.04
C ALA A 104 3.66 -8.87 6.49
N ILE A 105 2.42 -8.38 6.68
CA ILE A 105 1.86 -8.15 8.03
C ILE A 105 1.72 -9.46 8.81
N ASN A 106 1.28 -10.55 8.16
CA ASN A 106 1.20 -11.86 8.82
C ASN A 106 2.60 -12.37 9.20
N THR A 107 3.63 -12.12 8.39
CA THR A 107 5.02 -12.46 8.76
C THR A 107 5.43 -11.77 10.06
N VAL A 108 5.10 -10.49 10.25
CA VAL A 108 5.35 -9.78 11.51
C VAL A 108 4.46 -10.31 12.63
N ALA A 109 3.17 -10.53 12.37
CA ALA A 109 2.23 -11.02 13.38
C ALA A 109 2.66 -12.38 13.96
N TYR A 110 3.07 -13.32 13.09
CA TYR A 110 3.49 -14.65 13.52
C TYR A 110 4.95 -14.68 13.97
N GLY A 111 5.84 -13.97 13.28
CA GLY A 111 7.28 -14.00 13.59
C GLY A 111 7.66 -13.17 14.81
N TYR A 112 7.05 -12.01 14.97
CA TYR A 112 7.27 -11.11 16.11
C TYR A 112 6.13 -11.15 17.13
N GLY A 113 4.88 -10.98 16.68
CA GLY A 113 3.73 -10.83 17.55
C GLY A 113 3.46 -12.06 18.42
N MET A 114 3.33 -13.24 17.80
CA MET A 114 3.06 -14.49 18.52
C MET A 114 4.10 -14.85 19.60
N PRO A 115 5.41 -14.65 19.42
CA PRO A 115 6.40 -14.92 20.48
C PRO A 115 6.44 -13.87 21.61
N ASN A 116 6.00 -12.62 21.38
CA ASN A 116 6.26 -11.50 22.27
C ASN A 116 5.01 -10.86 22.91
N ILE A 117 3.81 -11.25 22.47
CA ILE A 117 2.55 -10.63 22.93
C ILE A 117 1.69 -11.71 23.59
N GLY A 118 1.40 -11.56 24.89
CA GLY A 118 0.68 -12.52 25.71
C GLY A 118 -0.66 -12.00 26.23
N GLU A 119 -1.20 -12.71 27.23
CA GLU A 119 -2.49 -12.40 27.83
C GLU A 119 -2.52 -11.00 28.46
N GLY A 120 -3.52 -10.21 28.07
CA GLY A 120 -3.73 -8.85 28.54
C GLY A 120 -2.76 -7.82 27.97
N ASP A 121 -1.75 -8.22 27.17
CA ASP A 121 -0.94 -7.27 26.40
C ASP A 121 -1.77 -6.58 25.32
N GLU A 122 -1.33 -5.41 24.88
CA GLU A 122 -2.11 -4.55 24.00
C GLU A 122 -1.41 -4.35 22.65
N ILE A 123 -2.21 -4.38 21.58
CA ILE A 123 -1.81 -3.97 20.23
C ILE A 123 -2.66 -2.76 19.87
N VAL A 124 -2.02 -1.63 19.55
CA VAL A 124 -2.69 -0.38 19.22
C VAL A 124 -2.85 -0.27 17.71
N LEU A 125 -4.09 -0.03 17.27
CA LEU A 125 -4.52 0.11 15.87
C LEU A 125 -5.29 1.42 15.70
N SER A 126 -5.29 2.01 14.49
CA SER A 126 -6.27 3.04 14.18
C SER A 126 -7.58 2.42 13.69
N ILE A 127 -8.67 3.18 13.78
CA ILE A 127 -9.95 2.76 13.20
C ILE A 127 -9.93 2.79 11.66
N MET A 128 -8.91 3.42 11.07
CA MET A 128 -8.73 3.55 9.61
C MET A 128 -8.04 2.35 8.96
N GLU A 129 -7.64 1.34 9.73
CA GLU A 129 -6.85 0.22 9.20
C GLU A 129 -7.61 -0.55 8.12
N HIS A 130 -6.86 -0.96 7.08
CA HIS A 130 -7.31 -1.99 6.15
C HIS A 130 -7.42 -3.34 6.88
N HIS A 131 -8.35 -4.20 6.47
CA HIS A 131 -8.54 -5.53 7.08
C HIS A 131 -7.25 -6.34 7.19
N SER A 132 -6.30 -6.18 6.26
CA SER A 132 -4.98 -6.83 6.32
C SER A 132 -4.16 -6.44 7.55
N ASN A 133 -4.38 -5.21 8.08
CA ASN A 133 -3.75 -4.73 9.32
C ASN A 133 -4.71 -4.77 10.52
N ILE A 134 -5.75 -5.58 10.45
CA ILE A 134 -6.69 -5.83 11.55
C ILE A 134 -6.71 -7.33 11.88
N VAL A 135 -7.01 -8.17 10.88
CA VAL A 135 -7.31 -9.59 11.08
C VAL A 135 -6.15 -10.37 11.68
N PRO A 136 -4.87 -10.19 11.28
CA PRO A 136 -3.77 -10.91 11.91
C PRO A 136 -3.64 -10.66 13.42
N TRP A 137 -3.97 -9.45 13.86
CA TRP A 137 -3.95 -9.08 15.27
C TRP A 137 -5.12 -9.70 16.06
N HIS A 138 -6.27 -9.91 15.41
CA HIS A 138 -7.36 -10.71 16.01
C HIS A 138 -6.94 -12.16 16.25
N PHE A 139 -6.10 -12.76 15.39
CA PHE A 139 -5.57 -14.10 15.65
C PHE A 139 -4.70 -14.15 16.90
N ILE A 140 -3.89 -13.13 17.17
CA ILE A 140 -3.13 -13.03 18.41
C ILE A 140 -4.06 -12.83 19.61
N ARG A 141 -5.05 -11.94 19.49
CA ARG A 141 -6.09 -11.75 20.49
C ARG A 141 -6.79 -13.07 20.87
N GLU A 142 -7.23 -13.83 19.86
CA GLU A 142 -7.99 -15.07 20.08
C GLU A 142 -7.12 -16.19 20.64
N ARG A 143 -5.86 -16.29 20.24
CA ARG A 143 -4.97 -17.39 20.63
C ARG A 143 -4.22 -17.15 21.93
N GLN A 144 -3.94 -15.89 22.23
CA GLN A 144 -3.04 -15.50 23.34
C GLN A 144 -3.68 -14.56 24.36
N GLY A 145 -4.95 -14.16 24.17
CA GLY A 145 -5.64 -13.27 25.11
C GLY A 145 -5.19 -11.81 25.07
N ALA A 146 -4.49 -11.39 24.03
CA ALA A 146 -4.12 -9.99 23.81
C ALA A 146 -5.36 -9.11 23.59
N LYS A 147 -5.22 -7.80 23.76
CA LYS A 147 -6.26 -6.79 23.56
C LYS A 147 -5.94 -5.93 22.35
N LEU A 148 -6.96 -5.58 21.55
CA LEU A 148 -6.85 -4.59 20.50
C LEU A 148 -7.36 -3.24 21.02
N VAL A 149 -6.50 -2.23 20.99
CA VAL A 149 -6.79 -0.87 21.43
C VAL A 149 -6.92 0.02 20.21
N TRP A 150 -8.06 0.70 20.07
CA TRP A 150 -8.38 1.44 18.86
C TRP A 150 -8.23 2.94 19.05
N VAL A 151 -7.49 3.58 18.15
CA VAL A 151 -7.40 5.04 18.06
C VAL A 151 -8.48 5.54 17.11
N PRO A 152 -9.42 6.39 17.56
CA PRO A 152 -10.48 6.92 16.71
C PRO A 152 -9.97 8.02 15.79
N VAL A 153 -10.82 8.38 14.81
CA VAL A 153 -10.72 9.64 14.06
C VAL A 153 -11.94 10.51 14.35
N ASP A 154 -11.84 11.80 14.10
CA ASP A 154 -12.97 12.72 14.20
C ASP A 154 -13.95 12.63 13.00
N ASP A 155 -14.93 13.53 12.94
CA ASP A 155 -15.93 13.54 11.86
C ASP A 155 -15.35 13.98 10.50
N LEU A 156 -14.19 14.65 10.49
CA LEU A 156 -13.44 14.98 9.28
C LEU A 156 -12.48 13.86 8.87
N GLY A 157 -12.38 12.79 9.65
CA GLY A 157 -11.45 11.69 9.42
C GLY A 157 -10.00 12.02 9.79
N ILE A 158 -9.78 13.01 10.65
CA ILE A 158 -8.45 13.42 11.13
C ILE A 158 -8.02 12.50 12.26
N PHE A 159 -6.76 12.05 12.20
CA PHE A 159 -6.09 11.32 13.28
C PHE A 159 -5.47 12.32 14.26
N HIS A 160 -5.86 12.25 15.54
CA HIS A 160 -5.35 13.10 16.59
C HIS A 160 -4.27 12.40 17.40
N ILE A 161 -3.07 12.98 17.44
CA ILE A 161 -1.91 12.38 18.09
C ILE A 161 -2.09 12.25 19.61
N GLU A 162 -2.83 13.16 20.25
CA GLU A 162 -3.13 13.15 21.68
C GLU A 162 -4.05 11.97 22.04
N GLU A 163 -4.97 11.59 21.11
CA GLU A 163 -5.79 10.39 21.27
C GLU A 163 -4.96 9.12 21.20
N PHE A 164 -3.98 9.09 20.28
CA PHE A 164 -3.03 7.98 20.20
C PHE A 164 -2.22 7.86 21.51
N GLU A 165 -1.60 8.93 21.98
CA GLU A 165 -0.76 8.91 23.17
C GLU A 165 -1.53 8.46 24.42
N ARG A 166 -2.78 8.89 24.58
CA ARG A 166 -3.66 8.47 25.70
C ARG A 166 -4.03 6.99 25.69
N ARG A 167 -3.89 6.32 24.54
CA ARG A 167 -4.21 4.90 24.38
C ARG A 167 -3.03 3.98 24.64
N LEU A 168 -1.83 4.52 24.75
CA LEU A 168 -0.65 3.73 25.13
C LEU A 168 -0.63 3.48 26.64
N SER A 169 -0.31 2.25 27.02
CA SER A 169 -0.13 1.83 28.41
C SER A 169 1.15 1.00 28.55
N ASP A 170 1.50 0.62 29.78
CA ASP A 170 2.63 -0.29 30.07
C ASP A 170 2.40 -1.70 29.50
N ARG A 171 1.17 -2.03 29.10
CA ARG A 171 0.79 -3.28 28.45
C ARG A 171 0.92 -3.23 26.94
N THR A 172 1.11 -2.05 26.34
CA THR A 172 1.24 -1.91 24.89
C THR A 172 2.56 -2.54 24.42
N LYS A 173 2.46 -3.51 23.47
CA LYS A 173 3.60 -4.27 22.93
C LYS A 173 3.87 -4.02 21.47
N LEU A 174 2.89 -3.45 20.76
CA LEU A 174 3.00 -3.13 19.33
C LEU A 174 2.03 -2.03 18.96
N VAL A 175 2.46 -1.14 18.09
CA VAL A 175 1.62 -0.24 17.31
C VAL A 175 1.62 -0.74 15.88
N ALA A 176 0.44 -0.97 15.29
CA ALA A 176 0.31 -1.35 13.87
C ALA A 176 -0.66 -0.38 13.20
N ILE A 177 -0.13 0.51 12.33
CA ILE A 177 -0.88 1.67 11.88
C ILE A 177 -0.67 1.97 10.41
N THR A 178 -1.74 2.38 9.73
CA THR A 178 -1.67 2.82 8.33
C THR A 178 -1.02 4.20 8.22
N HIS A 179 -0.13 4.38 7.24
CA HIS A 179 0.46 5.68 6.94
C HIS A 179 -0.48 6.58 6.15
N MET A 180 -1.29 5.98 5.26
CA MET A 180 -2.33 6.66 4.51
C MET A 180 -3.57 5.78 4.39
N SER A 181 -4.72 6.29 4.81
CA SER A 181 -5.98 5.57 4.74
C SER A 181 -6.37 5.26 3.28
N ASN A 182 -6.63 4.00 2.99
CA ASN A 182 -7.11 3.56 1.67
C ASN A 182 -8.57 3.96 1.40
N ALA A 183 -9.30 4.42 2.42
CA ALA A 183 -10.68 4.88 2.28
C ALA A 183 -10.77 6.40 2.25
N LEU A 184 -10.09 7.10 3.14
CA LEU A 184 -10.20 8.56 3.30
C LEU A 184 -9.08 9.34 2.61
N GLY A 185 -7.94 8.71 2.38
CA GLY A 185 -6.71 9.41 2.00
C GLY A 185 -6.00 10.12 3.16
N THR A 186 -6.58 10.16 4.36
CA THR A 186 -5.97 10.76 5.54
C THR A 186 -4.57 10.21 5.77
N VAL A 187 -3.58 11.10 5.93
CA VAL A 187 -2.19 10.76 6.25
C VAL A 187 -2.02 10.85 7.76
N THR A 188 -1.47 9.79 8.36
CA THR A 188 -1.15 9.76 9.79
C THR A 188 0.25 10.31 10.06
N PRO A 189 0.48 11.00 11.19
CA PRO A 189 1.77 11.59 11.54
C PRO A 189 2.76 10.51 12.05
N ILE A 190 3.22 9.63 11.16
CA ILE A 190 4.02 8.44 11.51
C ILE A 190 5.27 8.80 12.32
N LYS A 191 6.02 9.83 11.95
CA LYS A 191 7.23 10.23 12.71
C LYS A 191 6.92 10.53 14.18
N GLU A 192 5.83 11.23 14.43
CA GLU A 192 5.40 11.56 15.79
C GLU A 192 4.88 10.32 16.53
N ILE A 193 4.13 9.45 15.85
CA ILE A 193 3.66 8.17 16.39
C ILE A 193 4.85 7.31 16.81
N VAL A 194 5.86 7.17 15.94
CA VAL A 194 7.08 6.39 16.21
C VAL A 194 7.85 6.99 17.38
N ARG A 195 8.06 8.31 17.40
CA ARG A 195 8.75 8.99 18.50
C ARG A 195 8.09 8.73 19.86
N ILE A 196 6.76 8.83 19.92
CA ILE A 196 5.99 8.59 21.15
C ILE A 196 6.05 7.12 21.58
N ALA A 197 5.89 6.19 20.63
CA ALA A 197 5.94 4.75 20.90
C ALA A 197 7.34 4.31 21.36
N HIS A 198 8.40 4.75 20.65
CA HIS A 198 9.78 4.41 20.99
C HIS A 198 10.22 4.98 22.35
N ALA A 199 9.71 6.14 22.77
CA ALA A 199 9.95 6.67 24.11
C ALA A 199 9.45 5.74 25.24
N ARG A 200 8.57 4.78 24.88
CA ARG A 200 8.05 3.73 25.78
C ARG A 200 8.56 2.32 25.43
N GLY A 201 9.52 2.22 24.50
CA GLY A 201 10.07 0.94 24.04
C GLY A 201 9.09 0.09 23.21
N ILE A 202 8.10 0.71 22.57
CA ILE A 202 7.05 0.04 21.80
C ILE A 202 7.41 0.10 20.31
N PRO A 203 7.59 -1.04 19.63
CA PRO A 203 7.85 -1.08 18.19
C PRO A 203 6.61 -0.69 17.36
N VAL A 204 6.86 -0.18 16.16
CA VAL A 204 5.84 0.31 15.24
C VAL A 204 5.92 -0.37 13.88
N LEU A 205 4.82 -1.01 13.47
CA LEU A 205 4.59 -1.47 12.11
C LEU A 205 3.75 -0.43 11.35
N VAL A 206 4.23 -0.03 10.18
CA VAL A 206 3.57 0.93 9.30
C VAL A 206 3.04 0.24 8.05
N ASP A 207 1.72 0.27 7.84
CA ASP A 207 1.14 -0.11 6.55
C ASP A 207 1.27 1.05 5.55
N GLY A 208 2.26 0.95 4.68
CA GLY A 208 2.58 1.90 3.63
C GLY A 208 1.93 1.61 2.28
N SER A 209 0.94 0.71 2.22
CA SER A 209 0.34 0.26 0.94
C SER A 209 -0.24 1.37 0.08
N GLN A 210 -0.65 2.49 0.66
CA GLN A 210 -1.09 3.68 -0.07
C GLN A 210 0.02 4.74 -0.11
N SER A 211 0.70 4.99 1.00
CA SER A 211 1.71 6.05 1.05
C SER A 211 2.89 5.80 0.11
N ALA A 212 3.32 4.54 -0.08
CA ALA A 212 4.38 4.20 -1.03
C ALA A 212 4.05 4.56 -2.49
N VAL A 213 2.76 4.70 -2.82
CA VAL A 213 2.30 5.13 -4.15
C VAL A 213 2.34 6.65 -4.29
N HIS A 214 1.82 7.34 -3.27
CA HIS A 214 1.38 8.73 -3.36
C HIS A 214 2.37 9.74 -2.77
N MET A 215 3.42 9.27 -2.07
CA MET A 215 4.38 10.15 -1.42
C MET A 215 5.78 9.51 -1.32
N PRO A 216 6.85 10.29 -1.26
CA PRO A 216 8.19 9.79 -0.96
C PRO A 216 8.22 9.12 0.41
N ILE A 217 8.89 7.96 0.49
CA ILE A 217 9.07 7.22 1.75
C ILE A 217 10.57 7.15 2.04
N ASP A 218 10.90 7.46 3.29
CA ASP A 218 12.23 7.28 3.87
C ASP A 218 12.08 6.57 5.21
N VAL A 219 12.37 5.27 5.25
CA VAL A 219 12.18 4.45 6.46
C VAL A 219 13.18 4.79 7.57
N GLN A 220 14.33 5.36 7.22
CA GLN A 220 15.31 5.84 8.22
C GLN A 220 14.82 7.13 8.87
N ASP A 221 14.23 8.04 8.10
CA ASP A 221 13.65 9.29 8.59
C ASP A 221 12.35 9.04 9.39
N LEU A 222 11.55 8.06 9.00
CA LEU A 222 10.36 7.61 9.76
C LEU A 222 10.74 6.88 11.04
N ASP A 223 11.91 6.25 11.09
CA ASP A 223 12.43 5.41 12.18
C ASP A 223 11.48 4.28 12.61
N CYS A 224 10.60 3.82 11.71
CA CYS A 224 9.69 2.72 12.00
C CYS A 224 10.43 1.36 12.05
N ASP A 225 9.90 0.42 12.83
CA ASP A 225 10.51 -0.90 13.00
C ASP A 225 10.19 -1.83 11.86
N PHE A 226 8.97 -1.69 11.31
CA PHE A 226 8.50 -2.40 10.13
C PHE A 226 7.75 -1.47 9.21
N PHE A 227 7.94 -1.64 7.89
CA PHE A 227 7.18 -0.95 6.85
C PHE A 227 6.76 -1.94 5.77
N VAL A 228 5.50 -1.91 5.34
CA VAL A 228 4.98 -2.87 4.37
C VAL A 228 4.29 -2.17 3.20
N PHE A 229 4.46 -2.72 1.98
CA PHE A 229 3.70 -2.28 0.81
C PHE A 229 3.54 -3.41 -0.22
N THR A 230 2.81 -3.17 -1.31
CA THR A 230 2.49 -4.18 -2.33
C THR A 230 2.73 -3.68 -3.75
N GLY A 231 3.24 -4.56 -4.61
CA GLY A 231 3.63 -4.22 -5.98
C GLY A 231 2.47 -3.74 -6.85
N HIS A 232 1.29 -4.36 -6.76
CA HIS A 232 0.17 -4.04 -7.63
C HIS A 232 -0.41 -2.63 -7.46
N LYS A 233 -0.08 -1.94 -6.38
CA LYS A 233 -0.49 -0.54 -6.15
C LYS A 233 0.55 0.45 -6.65
N VAL A 234 1.85 0.12 -6.55
CA VAL A 234 2.96 0.95 -7.05
C VAL A 234 3.26 0.69 -8.54
N TYR A 235 2.23 0.51 -9.34
CA TYR A 235 2.28 0.27 -10.80
C TYR A 235 2.99 -1.03 -11.21
N GLY A 236 3.38 -1.86 -10.26
CA GLY A 236 4.05 -3.15 -10.43
C GLY A 236 3.06 -4.32 -10.53
N PRO A 237 3.55 -5.56 -10.67
CA PRO A 237 2.72 -6.75 -10.82
C PRO A 237 2.01 -7.14 -9.51
N SER A 238 0.97 -7.99 -9.65
CA SER A 238 0.38 -8.74 -8.55
C SER A 238 1.32 -9.86 -8.10
N GLY A 239 1.13 -10.39 -6.89
CA GLY A 239 1.88 -11.54 -6.39
C GLY A 239 3.24 -11.18 -5.79
N ILE A 240 3.51 -9.90 -5.54
CA ILE A 240 4.70 -9.40 -4.86
C ILE A 240 4.32 -8.31 -3.84
N GLY A 241 4.89 -8.40 -2.66
CA GLY A 241 4.86 -7.41 -1.59
C GLY A 241 6.22 -7.30 -0.93
N VAL A 242 6.38 -6.31 -0.12
CA VAL A 242 7.63 -6.00 0.59
C VAL A 242 7.35 -5.83 2.07
N LEU A 243 8.19 -6.45 2.88
CA LEU A 243 8.39 -6.14 4.28
C LEU A 243 9.79 -5.53 4.42
N TYR A 244 9.86 -4.28 4.84
CA TYR A 244 11.04 -3.71 5.47
C TYR A 244 11.00 -3.99 6.96
N GLY A 245 12.13 -4.37 7.54
CA GLY A 245 12.30 -4.46 8.99
C GLY A 245 13.67 -3.96 9.43
N LYS A 246 13.74 -3.30 10.59
CA LYS A 246 15.03 -3.01 11.23
C LYS A 246 15.78 -4.31 11.45
N LYS A 247 17.09 -4.31 11.29
CA LYS A 247 17.92 -5.51 11.35
C LYS A 247 17.72 -6.29 12.65
N ASP A 248 17.81 -5.61 13.79
CA ASP A 248 17.62 -6.21 15.10
C ASP A 248 16.21 -6.78 15.32
N MET A 249 15.20 -6.19 14.69
CA MET A 249 13.83 -6.70 14.74
C MET A 249 13.71 -7.99 13.92
N LEU A 250 14.23 -8.02 12.68
CA LEU A 250 14.21 -9.21 11.83
C LEU A 250 15.03 -10.36 12.45
N GLU A 251 16.15 -10.08 13.08
CA GLU A 251 16.97 -11.10 13.74
C GLU A 251 16.24 -11.79 14.91
N ARG A 252 15.40 -11.06 15.66
CA ARG A 252 14.57 -11.59 16.75
C ARG A 252 13.34 -12.35 16.28
N MET A 253 12.92 -12.15 15.04
CA MET A 253 11.73 -12.81 14.50
C MET A 253 11.98 -14.28 14.19
N ARG A 254 10.96 -15.11 14.45
CA ARG A 254 10.88 -16.48 13.99
C ARG A 254 10.30 -16.54 12.58
N PRO A 255 10.69 -17.53 11.74
CA PRO A 255 10.07 -17.70 10.43
C PRO A 255 8.58 -18.02 10.60
N PHE A 256 7.77 -17.46 9.68
CA PHE A 256 6.34 -17.73 9.60
C PHE A 256 6.04 -18.96 8.73
N MET A 257 6.76 -19.11 7.62
CA MET A 257 6.65 -20.23 6.70
C MET A 257 7.95 -21.05 6.74
N GLY A 258 7.81 -22.36 6.72
CA GLY A 258 8.95 -23.29 6.62
C GLY A 258 9.01 -23.96 5.25
N GLY A 259 10.21 -24.15 4.73
CA GLY A 259 10.43 -24.80 3.44
C GLY A 259 11.90 -24.78 3.02
N GLY A 260 12.17 -24.97 1.75
CA GLY A 260 13.49 -24.77 1.16
C GLY A 260 13.86 -23.30 1.12
N GLU A 261 15.08 -22.96 0.79
CA GLU A 261 15.71 -21.63 0.68
C GLU A 261 15.93 -20.91 2.03
N MET A 262 15.01 -21.00 2.98
CA MET A 262 15.03 -20.28 4.25
C MET A 262 15.83 -21.00 5.35
N ILE A 263 16.33 -22.20 5.10
CA ILE A 263 17.07 -23.05 6.04
C ILE A 263 18.57 -22.99 5.80
N GLU A 264 19.35 -23.06 6.88
CA GLU A 264 20.80 -23.27 6.85
C GLU A 264 21.11 -24.78 6.89
N GLU A 265 20.58 -25.50 7.89
CA GLU A 265 20.73 -26.94 8.04
C GLU A 265 19.40 -27.61 8.41
N VAL A 266 19.17 -28.79 7.86
CA VAL A 266 18.06 -29.67 8.24
C VAL A 266 18.59 -31.09 8.44
N THR A 267 18.42 -31.59 9.65
CA THR A 267 18.65 -33.00 10.00
C THR A 267 17.33 -33.65 10.42
N GLN A 268 17.38 -34.90 10.90
CA GLN A 268 16.18 -35.54 11.46
C GLN A 268 15.67 -34.88 12.73
N ASP A 269 16.54 -34.25 13.52
CA ASP A 269 16.21 -33.72 14.85
C ASP A 269 16.38 -32.19 14.94
N ILE A 270 17.09 -31.55 14.02
CA ILE A 270 17.49 -30.15 14.10
C ILE A 270 17.18 -29.42 12.81
N VAL A 271 16.64 -28.23 12.92
CA VAL A 271 16.50 -27.25 11.82
C VAL A 271 17.12 -25.93 12.27
N THR A 272 18.06 -25.41 11.48
CA THR A 272 18.56 -24.04 11.60
C THR A 272 18.14 -23.21 10.40
N TYR A 273 18.11 -21.90 10.57
CA TYR A 273 17.55 -20.96 9.60
C TYR A 273 18.61 -20.00 9.10
N ASN A 274 18.51 -19.63 7.83
CA ASN A 274 19.32 -18.57 7.25
C ASN A 274 19.10 -17.24 7.98
N ASP A 275 20.01 -16.30 7.76
CA ASP A 275 19.83 -14.93 8.19
C ASP A 275 18.74 -14.21 7.37
N PRO A 276 18.14 -13.11 7.90
CA PRO A 276 17.31 -12.23 7.08
C PRO A 276 18.07 -11.70 5.85
N PRO A 277 17.42 -11.50 4.71
CA PRO A 277 15.98 -11.65 4.46
C PRO A 277 15.55 -13.09 4.18
N HIS A 278 16.49 -13.99 3.83
CA HIS A 278 16.19 -15.33 3.32
C HIS A 278 15.44 -16.21 4.33
N ARG A 279 15.60 -15.97 5.64
CA ARG A 279 14.83 -16.61 6.72
C ARG A 279 13.32 -16.53 6.51
N PHE A 280 12.85 -15.49 5.83
CA PHE A 280 11.41 -15.21 5.64
C PHE A 280 10.92 -15.47 4.21
N GLU A 281 11.79 -15.97 3.33
CA GLU A 281 11.52 -16.24 1.91
C GLU A 281 11.54 -17.75 1.63
N ALA A 282 10.56 -18.48 2.16
CA ALA A 282 10.47 -19.93 2.02
C ALA A 282 9.98 -20.35 0.62
N GLY A 283 10.69 -21.31 0.01
CA GLY A 283 10.36 -21.86 -1.31
C GLY A 283 10.86 -20.98 -2.45
N THR A 284 10.60 -21.39 -3.70
CA THR A 284 10.95 -20.58 -4.87
C THR A 284 10.25 -19.22 -4.79
N PRO A 285 11.00 -18.11 -4.77
CA PRO A 285 10.41 -16.78 -4.59
C PRO A 285 9.67 -16.30 -5.86
N PRO A 286 8.89 -15.23 -5.78
CA PRO A 286 8.21 -14.63 -6.94
C PRO A 286 9.20 -13.86 -7.84
N ILE A 287 10.08 -14.57 -8.53
CA ILE A 287 11.24 -14.05 -9.27
C ILE A 287 10.82 -12.94 -10.24
N VAL A 288 9.94 -13.27 -11.18
CA VAL A 288 9.53 -12.35 -12.25
C VAL A 288 8.69 -11.19 -11.70
N GLN A 289 7.93 -11.43 -10.64
CA GLN A 289 7.16 -10.38 -9.98
C GLN A 289 8.07 -9.38 -9.25
N ALA A 290 9.17 -9.85 -8.65
CA ALA A 290 10.17 -8.97 -8.04
C ALA A 290 10.88 -8.11 -9.10
N ILE A 291 11.26 -8.70 -10.24
CA ILE A 291 11.86 -7.98 -11.37
C ILE A 291 10.88 -6.92 -11.90
N GLY A 292 9.61 -7.29 -12.10
CA GLY A 292 8.57 -6.34 -12.52
C GLY A 292 8.30 -5.24 -11.50
N LEU A 293 8.40 -5.53 -10.18
CA LEU A 293 8.34 -4.51 -9.14
C LEU A 293 9.53 -3.54 -9.26
N GLY A 294 10.75 -4.04 -9.44
CA GLY A 294 11.93 -3.21 -9.66
C GLY A 294 11.71 -2.22 -10.81
N ALA A 295 11.25 -2.72 -11.97
CA ALA A 295 10.96 -1.88 -13.14
C ALA A 295 9.89 -0.80 -12.84
N ALA A 296 8.88 -1.12 -12.04
CA ALA A 296 7.84 -0.17 -11.65
C ALA A 296 8.40 0.97 -10.77
N LEU A 297 9.22 0.62 -9.78
CA LEU A 297 9.82 1.60 -8.88
C LEU A 297 10.82 2.52 -9.61
N GLU A 298 11.65 1.97 -10.52
CA GLU A 298 12.53 2.77 -11.36
C GLU A 298 11.73 3.71 -12.31
N TYR A 299 10.59 3.25 -12.82
CA TYR A 299 9.70 4.09 -13.61
C TYR A 299 9.16 5.27 -12.79
N MET A 300 8.72 5.03 -11.53
CA MET A 300 8.28 6.10 -10.62
C MET A 300 9.41 7.07 -10.29
N GLU A 301 10.62 6.58 -10.02
CA GLU A 301 11.80 7.41 -9.74
C GLU A 301 12.18 8.27 -10.94
N LYS A 302 12.12 7.73 -12.17
CA LYS A 302 12.38 8.48 -13.41
C LYS A 302 11.41 9.64 -13.62
N ILE A 303 10.13 9.49 -13.29
CA ILE A 303 9.15 10.58 -13.35
C ILE A 303 9.40 11.58 -12.21
N GLY A 304 9.80 11.10 -11.05
CA GLY A 304 10.01 11.88 -9.83
C GLY A 304 8.82 11.76 -8.88
N ARG A 305 9.05 11.19 -7.71
CA ARG A 305 8.00 10.87 -6.72
C ARG A 305 7.30 12.12 -6.20
N GLU A 306 8.06 13.20 -5.97
CA GLU A 306 7.54 14.51 -5.56
C GLU A 306 6.65 15.14 -6.65
N ARG A 307 7.02 14.95 -7.91
CA ARG A 307 6.23 15.44 -9.06
C ARG A 307 4.93 14.67 -9.22
N ILE A 308 4.97 13.34 -8.99
CA ILE A 308 3.76 12.50 -8.96
C ILE A 308 2.85 12.97 -7.81
N ALA A 309 3.39 13.13 -6.61
CA ALA A 309 2.63 13.60 -5.44
C ALA A 309 1.99 14.97 -5.68
N ALA A 310 2.72 15.91 -6.26
CA ALA A 310 2.20 17.25 -6.59
C ALA A 310 1.08 17.20 -7.63
N HIS A 311 1.23 16.39 -8.69
CA HIS A 311 0.19 16.17 -9.70
C HIS A 311 -1.08 15.56 -9.10
N GLU A 312 -0.93 14.54 -8.27
CA GLU A 312 -2.06 13.87 -7.61
C GLU A 312 -2.75 14.80 -6.60
N ALA A 313 -2.00 15.67 -5.90
CA ALA A 313 -2.58 16.69 -5.02
C ALA A 313 -3.43 17.71 -5.79
N ASP A 314 -2.96 18.16 -6.96
CA ASP A 314 -3.75 19.04 -7.85
C ASP A 314 -5.06 18.36 -8.30
N LEU A 315 -4.98 17.09 -8.69
CA LEU A 315 -6.18 16.32 -9.07
C LEU A 315 -7.15 16.13 -7.90
N ARG A 316 -6.64 15.85 -6.70
CA ARG A 316 -7.44 15.74 -5.47
C ARG A 316 -8.21 17.04 -5.22
N ASP A 317 -7.52 18.18 -5.25
CA ASP A 317 -8.13 19.48 -4.95
C ASP A 317 -9.17 19.85 -6.01
N TYR A 318 -8.86 19.62 -7.27
CA TYR A 318 -9.82 19.81 -8.36
C TYR A 318 -11.03 18.89 -8.22
N ALA A 319 -10.83 17.61 -7.89
CA ALA A 319 -11.91 16.67 -7.68
C ALA A 319 -12.79 17.05 -6.49
N HIS A 320 -12.22 17.51 -5.36
CA HIS A 320 -13.00 18.04 -4.24
C HIS A 320 -13.88 19.21 -4.67
N GLN A 321 -13.33 20.15 -5.44
CA GLN A 321 -14.11 21.29 -5.96
C GLN A 321 -15.27 20.83 -6.83
N ARG A 322 -15.03 19.92 -7.77
CA ARG A 322 -16.04 19.42 -8.72
C ARG A 322 -17.13 18.60 -8.02
N LEU A 323 -16.74 17.71 -7.11
CA LEU A 323 -17.68 16.83 -6.41
C LEU A 323 -18.53 17.57 -5.39
N ARG A 324 -17.98 18.55 -4.67
CA ARG A 324 -18.77 19.42 -3.74
C ARG A 324 -19.84 20.26 -4.44
N ALA A 325 -19.71 20.50 -5.74
CA ALA A 325 -20.72 21.20 -6.52
C ALA A 325 -21.95 20.33 -6.87
N ILE A 326 -21.86 19.01 -6.66
CA ILE A 326 -22.97 18.09 -6.94
C ILE A 326 -23.92 18.06 -5.74
N ASN A 327 -25.17 18.45 -5.96
CA ASN A 327 -26.20 18.37 -4.93
C ASN A 327 -26.40 16.92 -4.46
N SER A 328 -26.62 16.72 -3.17
CA SER A 328 -26.79 15.41 -2.52
C SER A 328 -25.53 14.54 -2.46
N LEU A 329 -24.37 15.03 -2.89
CA LEU A 329 -23.12 14.28 -2.72
C LEU A 329 -22.48 14.64 -1.38
N ARG A 330 -22.17 13.60 -0.60
CA ARG A 330 -21.41 13.72 0.64
C ARG A 330 -20.05 13.09 0.46
N ILE A 331 -18.99 13.83 0.78
CA ILE A 331 -17.61 13.34 0.83
C ILE A 331 -17.30 12.86 2.26
N PHE A 332 -16.57 11.75 2.39
CA PHE A 332 -16.07 11.25 3.67
C PHE A 332 -14.56 11.52 3.78
N GLY A 333 -14.14 12.07 4.91
CA GLY A 333 -12.74 12.44 5.15
C GLY A 333 -12.34 13.74 4.43
N ASP A 334 -12.17 14.78 5.22
CA ASP A 334 -11.78 16.12 4.76
C ASP A 334 -10.56 16.62 5.56
N ALA A 335 -9.65 15.67 5.87
CA ALA A 335 -8.39 16.00 6.51
C ALA A 335 -7.53 16.88 5.59
N PRO A 336 -6.82 17.88 6.14
CA PRO A 336 -5.83 18.63 5.37
C PRO A 336 -4.73 17.67 4.88
N ASP A 337 -4.12 18.00 3.76
CA ASP A 337 -2.95 17.28 3.19
C ASP A 337 -3.16 15.77 2.95
N LYS A 338 -4.42 15.35 2.77
CA LYS A 338 -4.75 13.96 2.45
C LYS A 338 -4.22 13.53 1.07
N GLY A 339 -4.08 12.22 0.86
CA GLY A 339 -3.75 11.65 -0.44
C GLY A 339 -4.88 11.76 -1.46
N ALA A 340 -4.60 11.38 -2.70
CA ALA A 340 -5.50 11.49 -3.85
C ALA A 340 -6.57 10.38 -3.86
N ILE A 341 -7.30 10.25 -2.76
CA ILE A 341 -8.36 9.27 -2.52
C ILE A 341 -9.59 9.99 -1.97
N ILE A 342 -10.75 9.80 -2.59
CA ILE A 342 -12.00 10.44 -2.21
C ILE A 342 -13.10 9.39 -2.11
N SER A 343 -13.57 9.13 -0.89
CA SER A 343 -14.79 8.34 -0.66
C SER A 343 -16.00 9.26 -0.59
N PHE A 344 -17.09 8.83 -1.22
CA PHE A 344 -18.31 9.63 -1.31
C PHE A 344 -19.56 8.76 -1.39
N GLU A 345 -20.72 9.38 -1.12
CA GLU A 345 -22.04 8.84 -1.39
C GLU A 345 -22.93 9.86 -2.10
N LEU A 346 -23.86 9.39 -2.92
CA LEU A 346 -25.03 10.16 -3.32
C LEU A 346 -26.17 9.82 -2.34
N GLN A 347 -26.65 10.81 -1.59
CA GLN A 347 -27.65 10.59 -0.55
C GLN A 347 -28.91 9.94 -1.13
N GLY A 348 -29.36 8.88 -0.48
CA GLY A 348 -30.54 8.12 -0.89
C GLY A 348 -30.30 7.07 -1.97
N ILE A 349 -29.08 6.95 -2.51
CA ILE A 349 -28.73 5.97 -3.55
C ILE A 349 -27.62 5.07 -3.05
N HIS A 350 -27.80 3.75 -3.14
CA HIS A 350 -26.79 2.81 -2.70
C HIS A 350 -25.51 2.91 -3.55
N ALA A 351 -24.32 2.86 -2.93
CA ALA A 351 -23.04 3.03 -3.61
C ALA A 351 -22.83 2.07 -4.79
N HIS A 352 -23.37 0.85 -4.70
CA HIS A 352 -23.29 -0.14 -5.78
C HIS A 352 -24.06 0.32 -7.03
N ASP A 353 -25.26 0.84 -6.84
CA ASP A 353 -26.11 1.33 -7.93
C ASP A 353 -25.47 2.55 -8.62
N VAL A 354 -24.91 3.47 -7.82
CA VAL A 354 -24.14 4.60 -8.37
C VAL A 354 -22.98 4.09 -9.22
N SER A 355 -22.19 3.15 -8.70
CA SER A 355 -21.04 2.58 -9.40
C SER A 355 -21.45 1.89 -10.72
N MET A 356 -22.56 1.15 -10.74
CA MET A 356 -23.07 0.51 -11.95
C MET A 356 -23.48 1.51 -13.03
N VAL A 357 -24.12 2.62 -12.66
CA VAL A 357 -24.53 3.66 -13.61
C VAL A 357 -23.34 4.40 -14.20
N ILE A 358 -22.37 4.79 -13.37
CA ILE A 358 -21.18 5.51 -13.86
C ILE A 358 -20.23 4.61 -14.67
N ASP A 359 -20.17 3.30 -14.39
CA ASP A 359 -19.43 2.33 -15.19
C ASP A 359 -19.93 2.32 -16.65
N ARG A 360 -21.25 2.40 -16.86
CA ARG A 360 -21.85 2.56 -18.21
C ARG A 360 -21.46 3.86 -18.91
N GLN A 361 -20.90 4.82 -18.18
CA GLN A 361 -20.31 6.04 -18.75
C GLN A 361 -18.80 5.91 -19.02
N GLY A 362 -18.19 4.73 -18.83
CA GLY A 362 -16.76 4.47 -18.99
C GLY A 362 -15.94 4.83 -17.74
N VAL A 363 -16.57 5.17 -16.61
CA VAL A 363 -15.90 5.62 -15.39
C VAL A 363 -15.84 4.50 -14.37
N ALA A 364 -14.63 4.00 -14.09
CA ALA A 364 -14.38 2.93 -13.14
C ALA A 364 -14.01 3.50 -11.76
N VAL A 365 -14.88 3.28 -10.78
CA VAL A 365 -14.63 3.55 -9.35
C VAL A 365 -14.91 2.30 -8.53
N ARG A 366 -14.50 2.28 -7.29
CA ARG A 366 -14.86 1.19 -6.36
C ARG A 366 -16.09 1.55 -5.55
N ALA A 367 -17.00 0.57 -5.38
CA ALA A 367 -18.09 0.63 -4.41
C ALA A 367 -17.94 -0.46 -3.36
N GLY A 368 -18.26 -0.16 -2.09
CA GLY A 368 -18.26 -1.15 -1.01
C GLY A 368 -17.63 -0.65 0.28
N THR A 369 -17.11 -1.59 1.08
CA THR A 369 -16.53 -1.32 2.42
C THR A 369 -15.07 -0.89 2.38
N HIS A 370 -14.41 -0.97 1.23
CA HIS A 370 -12.97 -0.68 1.01
C HIS A 370 -12.05 -1.45 1.97
N CYS A 371 -12.50 -2.61 2.47
CA CYS A 371 -11.80 -3.37 3.52
C CYS A 371 -11.49 -2.54 4.79
N ALA A 372 -12.36 -1.57 5.14
CA ALA A 372 -12.25 -0.68 6.28
C ALA A 372 -13.60 -0.57 7.02
N GLN A 373 -14.24 -1.71 7.32
CA GLN A 373 -15.56 -1.75 7.94
C GLN A 373 -15.65 -1.01 9.28
N PRO A 374 -14.66 -1.06 10.20
CA PRO A 374 -14.73 -0.28 11.44
C PRO A 374 -14.85 1.22 11.18
N LEU A 375 -14.12 1.74 10.18
CA LEU A 375 -14.18 3.14 9.78
C LEU A 375 -15.54 3.53 9.20
N LEU A 376 -16.11 2.71 8.29
CA LEU A 376 -17.43 2.99 7.72
C LEU A 376 -18.51 3.00 8.79
N LYS A 377 -18.44 2.07 9.75
CA LYS A 377 -19.35 2.04 10.90
C LYS A 377 -19.23 3.32 11.75
N ARG A 378 -18.02 3.89 11.92
CA ARG A 378 -17.79 5.16 12.61
C ARG A 378 -18.50 6.33 11.90
N PHE A 379 -18.56 6.32 10.56
CA PHE A 379 -19.29 7.32 9.77
C PHE A 379 -20.79 7.03 9.60
N GLY A 380 -21.29 5.92 10.14
CA GLY A 380 -22.70 5.54 10.08
C GLY A 380 -23.16 5.03 8.72
N VAL A 381 -22.23 4.51 7.89
CA VAL A 381 -22.52 3.99 6.55
C VAL A 381 -22.06 2.54 6.41
N THR A 382 -22.69 1.81 5.49
CA THR A 382 -22.33 0.41 5.20
C THR A 382 -21.45 0.26 3.97
N SER A 383 -21.49 1.25 3.06
CA SER A 383 -20.70 1.28 1.84
C SER A 383 -20.56 2.71 1.33
N THR A 384 -19.49 2.97 0.57
CA THR A 384 -19.29 4.23 -0.16
C THR A 384 -18.77 3.93 -1.56
N CYS A 385 -18.89 4.89 -2.49
CA CYS A 385 -18.06 4.94 -3.68
C CYS A 385 -16.70 5.54 -3.33
N ARG A 386 -15.65 5.12 -4.03
CA ARG A 386 -14.31 5.67 -3.87
C ARG A 386 -13.65 5.90 -5.22
N ALA A 387 -13.32 7.15 -5.51
CA ALA A 387 -12.40 7.52 -6.58
C ALA A 387 -10.99 7.65 -6.02
N SER A 388 -10.01 7.11 -6.72
CA SER A 388 -8.59 7.21 -6.37
C SER A 388 -7.77 7.47 -7.62
N PHE A 389 -6.93 8.48 -7.57
CA PHE A 389 -6.15 8.97 -8.70
C PHE A 389 -4.74 8.38 -8.66
N GLY A 390 -4.12 8.31 -9.83
CA GLY A 390 -2.74 7.89 -10.00
C GLY A 390 -2.00 8.83 -10.96
N MET A 391 -0.71 8.61 -11.15
CA MET A 391 0.20 9.47 -11.90
C MET A 391 -0.25 9.83 -13.33
N TYR A 392 -1.13 9.03 -13.93
CA TYR A 392 -1.60 9.17 -15.30
C TYR A 392 -3.00 9.79 -15.41
N ASN A 393 -3.68 10.07 -14.30
CA ASN A 393 -5.03 10.65 -14.36
C ASN A 393 -5.00 12.13 -14.73
N THR A 394 -6.11 12.64 -15.24
CA THR A 394 -6.23 14.01 -15.75
C THR A 394 -7.43 14.72 -15.13
N ARG A 395 -7.44 16.07 -15.19
CA ARG A 395 -8.61 16.87 -14.80
C ARG A 395 -9.84 16.56 -15.66
N ALA A 396 -9.66 16.21 -16.95
CA ALA A 396 -10.76 15.78 -17.82
C ALA A 396 -11.42 14.49 -17.31
N GLU A 397 -10.66 13.57 -16.71
CA GLU A 397 -11.23 12.36 -16.09
C GLU A 397 -12.00 12.68 -14.80
N VAL A 398 -11.60 13.72 -14.06
CA VAL A 398 -12.38 14.24 -12.92
C VAL A 398 -13.70 14.84 -13.40
N ASP A 399 -13.68 15.60 -14.51
CA ASP A 399 -14.90 16.14 -15.12
C ASP A 399 -15.83 15.02 -15.60
N ALA A 400 -15.29 13.99 -16.22
CA ALA A 400 -16.06 12.82 -16.66
C ALA A 400 -16.71 12.08 -15.47
N LEU A 401 -16.01 11.97 -14.33
CA LEU A 401 -16.59 11.44 -13.08
C LEU A 401 -17.75 12.32 -12.60
N ALA A 402 -17.57 13.63 -12.51
CA ALA A 402 -18.62 14.56 -12.07
C ALA A 402 -19.85 14.51 -12.96
N ASP A 403 -19.66 14.49 -14.27
CA ASP A 403 -20.75 14.40 -15.26
C ASP A 403 -21.49 13.04 -15.17
N ALA A 404 -20.76 11.95 -14.95
CA ALA A 404 -21.35 10.63 -14.78
C ALA A 404 -22.18 10.56 -13.47
N LEU A 405 -21.71 11.17 -12.38
CA LEU A 405 -22.44 11.25 -11.11
C LEU A 405 -23.71 12.11 -11.23
N GLU A 406 -23.66 13.22 -11.96
CA GLU A 406 -24.86 14.01 -12.24
C GLU A 406 -25.90 13.23 -13.06
N LYS A 407 -25.47 12.39 -14.02
CA LYS A 407 -26.36 11.47 -14.74
C LYS A 407 -26.94 10.40 -13.81
N ALA A 408 -26.14 9.80 -12.94
CA ALA A 408 -26.62 8.85 -11.94
C ALA A 408 -27.65 9.49 -11.03
N ARG A 409 -27.40 10.68 -10.49
CA ARG A 409 -28.34 11.45 -9.68
C ARG A 409 -29.69 11.66 -10.38
N LYS A 410 -29.67 12.05 -11.67
CA LYS A 410 -30.89 12.26 -12.46
C LYS A 410 -31.62 10.96 -12.81
N PHE A 411 -30.90 9.84 -12.86
CA PHE A 411 -31.47 8.54 -13.17
C PHE A 411 -32.30 7.97 -12.01
N PHE A 412 -31.88 8.21 -10.77
CA PHE A 412 -32.55 7.73 -9.56
C PHE A 412 -33.47 8.75 -8.88
N GLY A 413 -33.36 10.03 -9.17
CA GLY A 413 -34.17 11.11 -8.62
C GLY A 413 -34.91 11.87 -9.68
#